data_bb8988a5349ee9547fc64bee8000eba7
#
_entry.id   bb8988a5349ee9547fc64bee8000eba7
#
_cell.length_a   1.000
_cell.length_b   1.000
_cell.length_c   1.000
_cell.angle_alpha   90.00
_cell.angle_beta   90.00
_cell.angle_gamma   90.00
#
_symmetry.space_group_name_H-M   'P 1'
#
loop_
_entity.id
_entity.type
_entity.pdbx_description
1 polymer ?
#
loop_
_entity_poly.entity_id
_entity_poly.type
_entity_poly.pdbx_seq_one_letter_code
_entity_poly.pdbx_strand_id
1 'polypeptide(L)'
;MCSHKLSEESSIDAANQNSLSISKHITDLSNLNLDDLNSDISDDIKQQIISEVQPLLQISEMTPVGYIVELGSNQEASYHLQQARTVLEAQASKAFWSTEFINPDYTATADNPKPDYTNQCGYLDLRVSKQPTLSLGELVKASKVIEKQIQQDFYEAEKINRLEVDELLQSSAEPKNRVVVIDIDILAIVTDSGKIIAVEERYPFKHHEWVGLTELYKKQWLS
;
A
#
# COMPACT_ATOMS: atom_id res chain seq x y z
N MET A 1 25.78 12.22 -58.30
CA MET A 1 26.04 13.11 -57.15
C MET A 1 24.82 14.00 -56.95
N CYS A 2 23.97 13.70 -56.01
CA CYS A 2 22.94 14.58 -55.38
C CYS A 2 22.32 13.80 -54.24
N SER A 3 22.76 14.10 -53.05
CA SER A 3 22.02 14.72 -51.96
C SER A 3 20.97 13.82 -51.27
N HIS A 4 21.41 13.07 -50.28
CA HIS A 4 20.57 12.64 -49.14
C HIS A 4 20.98 13.49 -47.90
N LYS A 5 20.23 14.55 -47.65
CA LYS A 5 20.21 15.24 -46.39
C LYS A 5 18.85 15.91 -46.22
N LEU A 6 17.90 15.23 -45.60
CA LEU A 6 16.66 15.79 -45.02
C LEU A 6 15.85 14.65 -44.39
N SER A 7 16.18 14.18 -43.18
CA SER A 7 15.27 13.38 -42.36
C SER A 7 15.66 13.26 -40.87
N GLU A 8 16.62 14.05 -40.40
CA GLU A 8 17.04 13.98 -38.98
C GLU A 8 16.44 15.07 -38.06
N GLU A 9 15.83 16.14 -38.58
CA GLU A 9 15.29 17.21 -37.77
C GLU A 9 13.89 16.96 -37.20
N SER A 10 13.12 16.02 -37.76
CA SER A 10 11.74 15.76 -37.28
C SER A 10 11.64 14.80 -36.07
N SER A 11 12.70 14.08 -35.73
CA SER A 11 12.71 13.14 -34.60
C SER A 11 13.09 13.77 -33.26
N ILE A 12 13.77 14.91 -33.29
CA ILE A 12 14.23 15.62 -32.08
C ILE A 12 13.10 16.43 -31.44
N ASP A 13 12.21 17.02 -32.26
CA ASP A 13 11.08 17.80 -31.74
C ASP A 13 10.00 16.94 -31.08
N ALA A 14 9.78 15.71 -31.54
CA ALA A 14 8.81 14.78 -30.94
C ALA A 14 9.29 14.25 -29.57
N ALA A 15 10.59 14.03 -29.40
CA ALA A 15 11.18 13.59 -28.15
C ALA A 15 11.17 14.73 -27.09
N ASN A 16 11.37 15.99 -27.53
CA ASN A 16 11.34 17.15 -26.64
C ASN A 16 9.91 17.52 -26.20
N GLN A 17 8.91 17.34 -27.04
CA GLN A 17 7.50 17.57 -26.66
C GLN A 17 7.00 16.52 -25.66
N ASN A 18 7.41 15.26 -25.79
CA ASN A 18 7.08 14.21 -24.81
C ASN A 18 7.79 14.43 -23.45
N SER A 19 9.03 14.86 -23.43
CA SER A 19 9.76 15.16 -22.19
C SER A 19 9.18 16.37 -21.44
N LEU A 20 8.72 17.39 -22.14
CA LEU A 20 8.05 18.56 -21.59
C LEU A 20 6.64 18.23 -21.06
N SER A 21 5.92 17.31 -21.70
CA SER A 21 4.61 16.81 -21.23
C SER A 21 4.75 16.00 -19.95
N ILE A 22 5.74 15.11 -19.87
CA ILE A 22 6.02 14.30 -18.67
C ILE A 22 6.50 15.20 -17.51
N SER A 23 7.34 16.19 -17.78
CA SER A 23 7.83 17.14 -16.77
C SER A 23 6.71 18.03 -16.22
N LYS A 24 5.73 18.45 -17.03
CA LYS A 24 4.55 19.21 -16.57
C LYS A 24 3.63 18.36 -15.67
N HIS A 25 3.45 17.07 -15.96
CA HIS A 25 2.64 16.20 -15.10
C HIS A 25 3.31 15.92 -13.75
N ILE A 26 4.65 15.83 -13.70
CA ILE A 26 5.38 15.63 -12.44
C ILE A 26 5.33 16.88 -11.55
N THR A 27 5.26 18.07 -12.13
CA THR A 27 5.21 19.33 -11.35
C THR A 27 3.82 19.58 -10.74
N ASP A 28 2.74 19.07 -11.35
CA ASP A 28 1.38 19.15 -10.79
C ASP A 28 1.15 18.18 -9.62
N LEU A 29 1.93 17.09 -9.53
CA LEU A 29 1.79 16.10 -8.46
C LEU A 29 2.50 16.51 -7.16
N SER A 30 3.50 17.39 -7.22
CA SER A 30 4.22 17.92 -6.05
C SER A 30 3.44 18.98 -5.25
N ASN A 31 2.32 19.47 -5.79
CA ASN A 31 1.44 20.45 -5.16
C ASN A 31 0.11 19.85 -4.65
N LEU A 32 0.00 18.52 -4.56
CA LEU A 32 -1.12 17.90 -3.85
C LEU A 32 -0.95 18.20 -2.35
N ASN A 33 -1.65 19.23 -1.91
CA ASN A 33 -1.73 19.56 -0.49
C ASN A 33 -2.37 18.36 0.23
N LEU A 34 -1.71 17.83 1.25
CA LEU A 34 -2.28 16.76 2.10
C LEU A 34 -3.64 17.14 2.70
N ASP A 35 -3.93 18.44 2.82
CA ASP A 35 -5.21 18.96 3.26
C ASP A 35 -6.36 18.72 2.25
N ASP A 36 -6.04 18.61 0.94
CA ASP A 36 -7.03 18.26 -0.09
C ASP A 36 -7.42 16.76 -0.07
N LEU A 37 -6.58 15.91 0.54
CA LEU A 37 -6.89 14.50 0.75
C LEU A 37 -7.78 14.26 1.99
N ASN A 38 -7.90 15.25 2.88
CA ASN A 38 -8.80 15.23 4.02
C ASN A 38 -10.25 15.61 3.67
N SER A 39 -10.54 16.07 2.44
CA SER A 39 -11.90 16.23 1.96
C SER A 39 -12.52 14.84 1.70
N ASP A 40 -13.80 14.69 2.01
CA ASP A 40 -14.54 13.46 1.73
C ASP A 40 -14.39 13.06 0.25
N ILE A 41 -13.76 11.89 0.03
CA ILE A 41 -13.59 11.32 -1.32
C ILE A 41 -14.98 11.09 -1.88
N SER A 42 -15.30 11.74 -3.02
CA SER A 42 -16.63 11.68 -3.60
C SER A 42 -17.02 10.24 -3.96
N ASP A 43 -18.31 9.95 -3.85
CA ASP A 43 -18.84 8.62 -4.19
C ASP A 43 -18.62 8.28 -5.67
N ASP A 44 -18.57 9.28 -6.55
CA ASP A 44 -18.24 9.09 -7.97
C ASP A 44 -16.84 8.51 -8.15
N ILE A 45 -15.83 8.98 -7.39
CA ILE A 45 -14.47 8.44 -7.42
C ILE A 45 -14.46 7.01 -6.87
N LYS A 46 -15.18 6.77 -5.76
CA LYS A 46 -15.26 5.41 -5.17
C LYS A 46 -15.86 4.42 -6.16
N GLN A 47 -16.93 4.80 -6.89
CA GLN A 47 -17.55 3.97 -7.92
C GLN A 47 -16.67 3.77 -9.17
N GLN A 48 -15.81 4.73 -9.49
CA GLN A 48 -14.83 4.57 -10.56
C GLN A 48 -13.72 3.58 -10.19
N ILE A 49 -13.33 3.54 -8.92
CA ILE A 49 -12.27 2.64 -8.43
C ILE A 49 -12.83 1.23 -8.25
N ILE A 50 -13.91 1.07 -7.49
CA ILE A 50 -14.46 -0.24 -7.14
C ILE A 50 -15.58 -0.61 -8.12
N SER A 51 -15.34 -1.66 -8.88
CA SER A 51 -16.31 -2.17 -9.86
C SER A 51 -17.40 -3.02 -9.21
N GLU A 52 -17.03 -3.83 -8.23
CA GLU A 52 -17.91 -4.80 -7.55
C GLU A 52 -17.46 -5.02 -6.11
N VAL A 53 -18.39 -5.51 -5.26
CA VAL A 53 -18.09 -6.01 -3.91
C VAL A 53 -18.55 -7.45 -3.84
N GLN A 54 -17.68 -8.36 -3.42
CA GLN A 54 -18.00 -9.78 -3.37
C GLN A 54 -17.43 -10.44 -2.10
N PRO A 55 -18.13 -11.47 -1.56
CA PRO A 55 -17.63 -12.27 -0.46
C PRO A 55 -16.28 -12.92 -0.78
N LEU A 56 -15.43 -13.06 0.23
CA LEU A 56 -14.11 -13.68 0.12
C LEU A 56 -14.18 -15.08 -0.54
N LEU A 57 -15.23 -15.84 -0.24
CA LEU A 57 -15.43 -17.18 -0.79
C LEU A 57 -15.55 -17.14 -2.33
N GLN A 58 -16.32 -16.20 -2.88
CA GLN A 58 -16.48 -16.06 -4.34
C GLN A 58 -15.19 -15.55 -5.00
N ILE A 59 -14.53 -14.59 -4.36
CA ILE A 59 -13.25 -14.07 -4.85
C ILE A 59 -12.18 -15.18 -4.86
N SER A 60 -12.20 -16.11 -3.92
CA SER A 60 -11.21 -17.19 -3.84
C SER A 60 -11.22 -18.16 -5.03
N GLU A 61 -12.33 -18.19 -5.79
CA GLU A 61 -12.46 -19.01 -7.01
C GLU A 61 -11.97 -18.28 -8.28
N MET A 62 -11.64 -16.97 -8.15
CA MET A 62 -11.15 -16.17 -9.26
C MET A 62 -9.64 -16.30 -9.42
N THR A 63 -9.16 -16.02 -10.65
CA THR A 63 -7.73 -15.90 -10.93
C THR A 63 -7.40 -14.41 -11.08
N PRO A 64 -6.90 -13.75 -10.02
CA PRO A 64 -6.57 -12.33 -10.10
C PRO A 64 -5.26 -12.12 -10.86
N VAL A 65 -5.15 -10.96 -11.50
CA VAL A 65 -3.89 -10.47 -12.07
C VAL A 65 -3.18 -9.50 -11.12
N GLY A 66 -3.78 -9.19 -10.00
CA GLY A 66 -3.17 -8.37 -8.96
C GLY A 66 -4.02 -8.27 -7.70
N TYR A 67 -3.40 -7.75 -6.65
CA TYR A 67 -4.02 -7.54 -5.34
C TYR A 67 -3.84 -6.12 -4.88
N ILE A 68 -4.85 -5.58 -4.22
CA ILE A 68 -4.76 -4.34 -3.47
C ILE A 68 -4.71 -4.70 -1.99
N VAL A 69 -3.65 -4.25 -1.32
CA VAL A 69 -3.39 -4.52 0.09
C VAL A 69 -3.28 -3.22 0.86
N GLU A 70 -3.54 -3.27 2.16
CA GLU A 70 -3.20 -2.23 3.11
C GLU A 70 -2.21 -2.76 4.14
N LEU A 71 -1.22 -1.95 4.46
CA LEU A 71 -0.29 -2.15 5.56
C LEU A 71 -0.61 -1.15 6.65
N GLY A 72 -0.63 -1.59 7.90
CA GLY A 72 -0.85 -0.73 9.06
C GLY A 72 0.11 -1.06 10.20
N SER A 73 0.66 -0.03 10.86
CA SER A 73 1.50 -0.17 12.02
C SER A 73 1.36 1.03 12.96
N ASN A 74 1.48 0.82 14.27
CA ASN A 74 1.58 1.89 15.26
C ASN A 74 2.87 1.82 16.11
N GLN A 75 3.83 1.01 15.64
CA GLN A 75 5.11 0.82 16.31
C GLN A 75 6.24 0.86 15.28
N GLU A 76 7.16 1.83 15.37
CA GLU A 76 8.25 2.02 14.39
C GLU A 76 7.76 1.87 12.94
N ALA A 77 6.62 2.49 12.65
CA ALA A 77 5.77 2.15 11.53
C ALA A 77 6.51 2.14 10.19
N SER A 78 7.27 3.20 9.85
CA SER A 78 7.98 3.25 8.56
C SER A 78 8.96 2.09 8.39
N TYR A 79 9.58 1.61 9.48
CA TYR A 79 10.48 0.46 9.45
C TYR A 79 9.72 -0.85 9.17
N HIS A 80 8.65 -1.12 9.92
CA HIS A 80 7.87 -2.35 9.75
C HIS A 80 7.09 -2.38 8.42
N LEU A 81 6.56 -1.24 7.98
CA LEU A 81 5.97 -1.12 6.64
C LEU A 81 7.00 -1.43 5.55
N GLN A 82 8.23 -0.94 5.67
CA GLN A 82 9.31 -1.24 4.72
C GLN A 82 9.66 -2.73 4.70
N GLN A 83 9.72 -3.40 5.84
CA GLN A 83 9.95 -4.84 5.91
C GLN A 83 8.84 -5.61 5.19
N ALA A 84 7.57 -5.30 5.49
CA ALA A 84 6.42 -5.93 4.85
C ALA A 84 6.41 -5.70 3.34
N ARG A 85 6.67 -4.46 2.88
CA ARG A 85 6.81 -4.15 1.45
C ARG A 85 7.84 -5.03 0.78
N THR A 86 9.03 -5.14 1.34
CA THR A 86 10.13 -5.92 0.76
C THR A 86 9.74 -7.38 0.51
N VAL A 87 9.01 -7.99 1.45
CA VAL A 87 8.57 -9.38 1.30
C VAL A 87 7.43 -9.51 0.29
N LEU A 88 6.47 -8.58 0.29
CA LEU A 88 5.35 -8.58 -0.65
C LEU A 88 5.81 -8.29 -2.10
N GLU A 89 6.75 -7.36 -2.29
CA GLU A 89 7.34 -7.06 -3.60
C GLU A 89 8.00 -8.29 -4.22
N ALA A 90 8.63 -9.13 -3.42
CA ALA A 90 9.23 -10.38 -3.90
C ALA A 90 8.20 -11.39 -4.42
N GLN A 91 6.91 -11.23 -4.08
CA GLN A 91 5.81 -12.09 -4.54
C GLN A 91 5.13 -11.54 -5.81
N ALA A 92 5.42 -10.31 -6.23
CA ALA A 92 4.79 -9.63 -7.35
C ALA A 92 5.76 -9.43 -8.52
N SER A 93 5.23 -9.22 -9.72
CA SER A 93 6.02 -8.78 -10.88
C SER A 93 6.44 -7.32 -10.73
N LYS A 94 5.53 -6.52 -10.17
CA LYS A 94 5.71 -5.11 -9.82
C LYS A 94 4.85 -4.82 -8.61
N ALA A 95 5.28 -3.86 -7.82
CA ALA A 95 4.48 -3.32 -6.73
C ALA A 95 4.49 -1.78 -6.79
N PHE A 96 3.37 -1.18 -6.41
CA PHE A 96 3.17 0.26 -6.35
C PHE A 96 2.59 0.59 -4.99
N TRP A 97 3.13 1.61 -4.34
CA TRP A 97 2.75 1.99 -2.98
C TRP A 97 2.26 3.44 -2.95
N SER A 98 1.17 3.69 -2.24
CA SER A 98 0.72 5.04 -1.93
C SER A 98 1.72 5.73 -0.99
N THR A 99 1.52 7.01 -0.77
CA THR A 99 2.16 7.71 0.35
C THR A 99 1.70 7.09 1.68
N GLU A 100 2.56 7.09 2.69
CA GLU A 100 2.21 6.71 4.06
C GLU A 100 1.24 7.75 4.63
N PHE A 101 0.15 7.29 5.24
CA PHE A 101 -0.89 8.13 5.84
C PHE A 101 -0.96 7.88 7.34
N ILE A 102 -0.77 8.94 8.12
CA ILE A 102 -0.84 8.89 9.58
C ILE A 102 -2.26 9.26 10.01
N ASN A 103 -2.89 8.41 10.81
CA ASN A 103 -4.19 8.66 11.39
C ASN A 103 -4.23 8.25 12.88
N PRO A 104 -5.02 8.95 13.70
CA PRO A 104 -5.19 8.59 15.09
C PRO A 104 -5.84 7.20 15.22
N ASP A 105 -5.48 6.46 16.28
CA ASP A 105 -6.25 5.27 16.67
C ASP A 105 -7.67 5.72 17.08
N TYR A 106 -8.68 5.36 16.31
CA TYR A 106 -10.09 5.73 16.55
C TYR A 106 -10.65 5.21 17.89
N THR A 107 -9.92 4.30 18.55
CA THR A 107 -10.27 3.77 19.85
C THR A 107 -9.48 4.45 20.99
N ALA A 108 -8.62 5.42 20.67
CA ALA A 108 -7.91 6.23 21.65
C ALA A 108 -8.88 7.19 22.37
N THR A 109 -8.66 7.39 23.66
CA THR A 109 -9.39 8.35 24.50
C THR A 109 -8.41 9.17 25.32
N ALA A 110 -8.86 10.27 25.91
CA ALA A 110 -8.02 11.08 26.80
C ALA A 110 -7.48 10.25 28.00
N ASP A 111 -8.27 9.30 28.49
CA ASP A 111 -7.92 8.43 29.62
C ASP A 111 -7.12 7.19 29.17
N ASN A 112 -7.12 6.88 27.88
CA ASN A 112 -6.39 5.76 27.28
C ASN A 112 -5.79 6.18 25.93
N PRO A 113 -4.75 7.02 25.94
CA PRO A 113 -4.09 7.46 24.72
C PRO A 113 -3.43 6.25 24.05
N LYS A 114 -3.49 6.22 22.72
CA LYS A 114 -2.86 5.18 21.89
C LYS A 114 -1.99 5.84 20.83
N PRO A 115 -0.92 5.16 20.39
CA PRO A 115 -0.11 5.67 19.29
C PRO A 115 -0.92 5.76 18.01
N ASP A 116 -0.63 6.78 17.22
CA ASP A 116 -1.20 6.92 15.90
C ASP A 116 -0.78 5.74 15.00
N TYR A 117 -1.65 5.38 14.08
CA TYR A 117 -1.35 4.41 13.04
C TYR A 117 -0.74 5.11 11.82
N THR A 118 0.22 4.46 11.21
CA THR A 118 0.66 4.76 9.86
C THR A 118 0.15 3.65 8.96
N ASN A 119 -0.60 4.03 7.92
CA ASN A 119 -1.18 3.12 6.94
C ASN A 119 -0.63 3.41 5.55
N GLN A 120 -0.60 2.38 4.69
CA GLN A 120 -0.16 2.51 3.31
C GLN A 120 -0.86 1.48 2.45
N CYS A 121 -1.47 1.91 1.34
CA CYS A 121 -2.03 1.00 0.35
C CYS A 121 -0.98 0.61 -0.70
N GLY A 122 -1.09 -0.64 -1.18
CA GLY A 122 -0.24 -1.16 -2.24
C GLY A 122 -1.02 -1.89 -3.31
N TYR A 123 -0.56 -1.79 -4.54
CA TYR A 123 -1.00 -2.64 -5.64
C TYR A 123 0.12 -3.60 -6.03
N LEU A 124 -0.15 -4.88 -5.93
CA LEU A 124 0.75 -5.98 -6.29
C LEU A 124 0.31 -6.53 -7.66
N ASP A 125 1.07 -6.25 -8.69
CA ASP A 125 0.83 -6.73 -10.07
C ASP A 125 1.46 -8.11 -10.27
N LEU A 126 0.68 -9.09 -10.71
CA LEU A 126 1.10 -10.48 -10.93
C LEU A 126 1.23 -10.85 -12.41
N ARG A 127 0.90 -9.95 -13.36
CA ARG A 127 0.73 -10.24 -14.79
C ARG A 127 1.96 -10.83 -15.48
N VAL A 128 3.15 -10.55 -15.02
CA VAL A 128 4.42 -10.96 -15.65
C VAL A 128 5.26 -11.84 -14.71
N SER A 129 4.67 -12.34 -13.63
CA SER A 129 5.39 -13.19 -12.70
C SER A 129 5.82 -14.51 -13.36
N LYS A 130 7.09 -14.88 -13.19
CA LYS A 130 7.60 -16.21 -13.57
C LYS A 130 7.16 -17.30 -12.58
N GLN A 131 6.57 -16.90 -11.47
CA GLN A 131 6.04 -17.79 -10.45
C GLN A 131 4.57 -18.12 -10.74
N PRO A 132 4.04 -19.24 -10.27
CA PRO A 132 2.61 -19.52 -10.35
C PRO A 132 1.84 -18.37 -9.71
N THR A 133 0.72 -17.99 -10.33
CA THR A 133 -0.14 -16.92 -9.84
C THR A 133 -0.55 -17.24 -8.40
N LEU A 134 -0.20 -16.37 -7.48
CA LEU A 134 -0.54 -16.51 -6.08
C LEU A 134 -2.06 -16.44 -5.92
N SER A 135 -2.70 -17.48 -5.45
CA SER A 135 -4.13 -17.46 -5.15
C SER A 135 -4.40 -16.56 -3.94
N LEU A 136 -5.64 -16.06 -3.82
CA LEU A 136 -6.03 -15.24 -2.67
C LEU A 136 -5.76 -15.97 -1.34
N GLY A 137 -6.08 -17.27 -1.26
CA GLY A 137 -5.83 -18.07 -0.04
C GLY A 137 -4.34 -18.20 0.31
N GLU A 138 -3.46 -18.26 -0.70
CA GLU A 138 -2.01 -18.26 -0.50
C GLU A 138 -1.50 -16.89 -0.04
N LEU A 139 -2.02 -15.80 -0.62
CA LEU A 139 -1.68 -14.45 -0.18
C LEU A 139 -2.12 -14.20 1.26
N VAL A 140 -3.35 -14.59 1.64
CA VAL A 140 -3.83 -14.49 3.03
C VAL A 140 -2.89 -15.24 3.99
N LYS A 141 -2.49 -16.46 3.64
CA LYS A 141 -1.54 -17.23 4.46
C LYS A 141 -0.17 -16.56 4.52
N ALA A 142 0.33 -16.09 3.38
CA ALA A 142 1.62 -15.40 3.30
C ALA A 142 1.60 -14.12 4.15
N SER A 143 0.54 -13.32 4.09
CA SER A 143 0.37 -12.12 4.92
C SER A 143 0.48 -12.44 6.41
N LYS A 144 -0.21 -13.48 6.88
CA LYS A 144 -0.14 -13.90 8.30
C LYS A 144 1.23 -14.46 8.71
N VAL A 145 1.97 -15.07 7.78
CA VAL A 145 3.35 -15.48 8.03
C VAL A 145 4.28 -14.28 8.14
N ILE A 146 4.12 -13.30 7.24
CA ILE A 146 4.90 -12.05 7.26
C ILE A 146 4.65 -11.28 8.57
N GLU A 147 3.39 -11.06 8.93
CA GLU A 147 3.02 -10.38 10.18
C GLU A 147 3.66 -11.07 11.39
N LYS A 148 3.53 -12.39 11.48
CA LYS A 148 4.09 -13.17 12.58
C LYS A 148 5.61 -13.06 12.65
N GLN A 149 6.29 -13.13 11.51
CA GLN A 149 7.75 -13.05 11.47
C GLN A 149 8.24 -11.67 11.93
N ILE A 150 7.69 -10.59 11.37
CA ILE A 150 8.07 -9.22 11.75
C ILE A 150 7.78 -8.98 13.24
N GLN A 151 6.64 -9.46 13.74
CA GLN A 151 6.29 -9.36 15.15
C GLN A 151 7.25 -10.14 16.05
N GLN A 152 7.66 -11.33 15.65
CA GLN A 152 8.65 -12.12 16.41
C GLN A 152 10.00 -11.41 16.46
N ASP A 153 10.50 -10.93 15.32
CA ASP A 153 11.76 -10.22 15.22
C ASP A 153 11.77 -8.96 16.10
N PHE A 154 10.65 -8.23 16.12
CA PHE A 154 10.48 -7.07 17.00
C PHE A 154 10.57 -7.45 18.48
N TYR A 155 9.82 -8.45 18.94
CA TYR A 155 9.84 -8.85 20.34
C TYR A 155 11.17 -9.48 20.78
N GLU A 156 11.88 -10.15 19.88
CA GLU A 156 13.23 -10.65 20.17
C GLU A 156 14.22 -9.50 20.34
N ALA A 157 14.17 -8.48 19.47
CA ALA A 157 14.99 -7.27 19.62
C ALA A 157 14.66 -6.49 20.91
N GLU A 158 13.38 -6.30 21.23
CA GLU A 158 12.93 -5.67 22.48
C GLU A 158 13.43 -6.43 23.72
N LYS A 159 13.41 -7.76 23.68
CA LYS A 159 13.90 -8.59 24.78
C LYS A 159 15.41 -8.40 25.00
N ILE A 160 16.19 -8.33 23.92
CA ILE A 160 17.64 -8.08 23.99
C ILE A 160 17.90 -6.70 24.61
N ASN A 161 17.21 -5.67 24.10
CA ASN A 161 17.34 -4.30 24.59
C ASN A 161 16.98 -4.19 26.08
N ARG A 162 15.93 -4.90 26.56
CA ARG A 162 15.55 -4.93 27.97
C ARG A 162 16.61 -5.61 28.85
N LEU A 163 17.21 -6.69 28.41
CA LEU A 163 18.27 -7.37 29.13
C LEU A 163 19.50 -6.48 29.33
N GLU A 164 19.82 -5.62 28.35
CA GLU A 164 20.90 -4.64 28.45
C GLU A 164 20.56 -3.46 29.38
N VAL A 165 19.26 -3.10 29.50
CA VAL A 165 18.79 -1.96 30.33
C VAL A 165 18.47 -2.38 31.76
N ASP A 166 17.97 -3.60 31.99
CA ASP A 166 17.65 -4.12 33.33
C ASP A 166 18.89 -4.29 34.25
N GLU A 167 20.10 -4.32 33.67
CA GLU A 167 21.32 -4.16 34.44
C GLU A 167 21.50 -2.74 35.01
N LEU A 168 20.72 -1.74 34.51
CA LEU A 168 20.90 -0.34 34.84
C LEU A 168 19.72 0.32 35.59
N LEU A 169 18.49 -0.18 35.48
CA LEU A 169 17.31 0.50 36.06
C LEU A 169 16.19 -0.47 36.48
N GLN A 170 15.91 -0.48 37.81
CA GLN A 170 14.64 -1.01 38.33
C GLN A 170 13.53 0.04 38.13
N SER A 171 12.43 -0.37 37.55
CA SER A 171 11.06 0.18 37.61
C SER A 171 10.46 0.77 36.35
N SER A 172 9.30 0.41 36.11
CA SER A 172 7.98 1.05 36.05
C SER A 172 7.03 0.24 35.17
N ALA A 173 5.80 0.06 35.62
CA ALA A 173 4.75 -0.59 34.88
C ALA A 173 4.47 0.24 33.60
N GLU A 174 4.78 -0.32 32.44
CA GLU A 174 4.49 0.33 31.16
C GLU A 174 2.98 0.36 30.90
N PRO A 175 2.46 1.44 30.28
CA PRO A 175 1.07 1.47 29.85
C PRO A 175 0.83 0.32 28.86
N LYS A 176 -0.26 -0.44 29.09
CA LYS A 176 -0.69 -1.54 28.22
C LYS A 176 -1.32 -0.99 26.91
N ASN A 177 -0.57 -0.20 26.15
CA ASN A 177 -1.02 0.21 24.84
C ASN A 177 -0.95 -1.00 23.89
N ARG A 178 -2.01 -1.20 23.10
CA ARG A 178 -2.00 -2.24 22.08
C ARG A 178 -0.97 -1.87 21.01
N VAL A 179 0.15 -2.58 21.02
CA VAL A 179 1.17 -2.49 19.97
C VAL A 179 0.71 -3.33 18.79
N VAL A 180 0.64 -2.71 17.62
CA VAL A 180 0.46 -3.39 16.33
C VAL A 180 1.74 -3.15 15.53
N VAL A 181 2.62 -4.15 15.54
CA VAL A 181 3.91 -4.08 14.84
C VAL A 181 3.69 -3.96 13.34
N ILE A 182 2.84 -4.84 12.80
CA ILE A 182 2.37 -4.79 11.41
C ILE A 182 1.03 -5.52 11.29
N ASP A 183 0.15 -5.01 10.46
CA ASP A 183 -1.09 -5.64 9.99
C ASP A 183 -1.14 -5.56 8.47
N ILE A 184 -1.56 -6.63 7.82
CA ILE A 184 -1.62 -6.73 6.35
C ILE A 184 -3.02 -7.18 5.96
N ASP A 185 -3.79 -6.26 5.43
CA ASP A 185 -5.15 -6.49 4.97
C ASP A 185 -5.22 -6.57 3.46
N ILE A 186 -6.01 -7.50 2.93
CA ILE A 186 -6.29 -7.58 1.50
C ILE A 186 -7.63 -6.89 1.25
N LEU A 187 -7.59 -5.77 0.54
CA LEU A 187 -8.76 -4.92 0.29
C LEU A 187 -9.55 -5.38 -0.93
N ALA A 188 -8.85 -5.72 -2.01
CA ALA A 188 -9.47 -6.04 -3.29
C ALA A 188 -8.56 -6.90 -4.16
N ILE A 189 -9.17 -7.52 -5.19
CA ILE A 189 -8.46 -8.14 -6.31
C ILE A 189 -8.62 -7.30 -7.58
N VAL A 190 -7.65 -7.43 -8.49
CA VAL A 190 -7.72 -6.88 -9.84
C VAL A 190 -7.83 -8.05 -10.82
N THR A 191 -8.83 -8.00 -11.70
CA THR A 191 -9.06 -9.01 -12.73
C THR A 191 -8.28 -8.68 -14.01
N ASP A 192 -8.17 -9.63 -14.93
CA ASP A 192 -7.58 -9.46 -16.26
C ASP A 192 -8.28 -8.39 -17.13
N SER A 193 -9.58 -8.17 -16.89
CA SER A 193 -10.35 -7.08 -17.51
C SER A 193 -10.12 -5.70 -16.88
N GLY A 194 -9.26 -5.59 -15.87
CA GLY A 194 -8.99 -4.35 -15.14
C GLY A 194 -10.05 -3.98 -14.10
N LYS A 195 -11.05 -4.84 -13.85
CA LYS A 195 -12.03 -4.60 -12.79
C LYS A 195 -11.39 -4.77 -11.42
N ILE A 196 -11.74 -3.89 -10.49
CA ILE A 196 -11.37 -3.98 -9.08
C ILE A 196 -12.57 -4.49 -8.30
N ILE A 197 -12.41 -5.66 -7.66
CA ILE A 197 -13.45 -6.33 -6.87
C ILE A 197 -13.04 -6.26 -5.41
N ALA A 198 -13.79 -5.48 -4.61
CA ALA A 198 -13.53 -5.35 -3.19
C ALA A 198 -13.96 -6.60 -2.42
N VAL A 199 -13.22 -6.94 -1.39
CA VAL A 199 -13.55 -7.99 -0.42
C VAL A 199 -14.67 -7.48 0.49
N GLU A 200 -15.84 -8.13 0.51
CA GLU A 200 -17.02 -7.69 1.25
C GLU A 200 -16.74 -7.55 2.74
N GLU A 201 -15.97 -8.45 3.31
CA GLU A 201 -15.60 -8.45 4.73
C GLU A 201 -14.72 -7.25 5.14
N ARG A 202 -14.16 -6.53 4.14
CA ARG A 202 -13.38 -5.30 4.33
C ARG A 202 -14.13 -4.04 3.92
N TYR A 203 -15.23 -4.18 3.19
CA TYR A 203 -16.01 -3.06 2.68
C TYR A 203 -17.17 -2.72 3.65
N PRO A 204 -17.54 -1.43 3.84
CA PRO A 204 -16.97 -0.24 3.23
C PRO A 204 -15.58 0.10 3.78
N PHE A 205 -14.73 0.60 2.88
CA PHE A 205 -13.38 0.99 3.26
C PHE A 205 -13.36 2.19 4.19
N LYS A 206 -12.37 2.21 5.08
CA LYS A 206 -12.10 3.35 5.97
C LYS A 206 -11.50 4.52 5.18
N HIS A 207 -11.49 5.69 5.81
CA HIS A 207 -10.97 6.90 5.15
C HIS A 207 -9.52 6.74 4.65
N HIS A 208 -8.60 6.24 5.47
CA HIS A 208 -7.21 6.04 5.07
C HIS A 208 -7.02 5.02 3.94
N GLU A 209 -7.86 3.95 3.91
CA GLU A 209 -7.89 2.99 2.81
C GLU A 209 -8.32 3.68 1.50
N TRP A 210 -9.34 4.53 1.55
CA TRP A 210 -9.78 5.32 0.40
C TRP A 210 -8.75 6.34 -0.08
N VAL A 211 -8.02 6.98 0.85
CA VAL A 211 -6.93 7.91 0.51
C VAL A 211 -5.87 7.18 -0.31
N GLY A 212 -5.38 6.04 0.18
CA GLY A 212 -4.38 5.25 -0.51
C GLY A 212 -4.86 4.71 -1.86
N LEU A 213 -6.08 4.17 -1.93
CA LEU A 213 -6.70 3.69 -3.18
C LEU A 213 -6.84 4.81 -4.22
N THR A 214 -7.28 5.99 -3.79
CA THR A 214 -7.44 7.15 -4.68
C THR A 214 -6.10 7.60 -5.24
N GLU A 215 -5.05 7.57 -4.43
CA GLU A 215 -3.70 7.90 -4.89
C GLU A 215 -3.21 6.90 -5.94
N LEU A 216 -3.34 5.59 -5.68
CA LEU A 216 -2.97 4.54 -6.63
C LEU A 216 -3.74 4.68 -7.95
N TYR A 217 -5.03 4.99 -7.87
CA TYR A 217 -5.89 5.20 -9.04
C TYR A 217 -5.48 6.45 -9.85
N LYS A 218 -5.29 7.60 -9.19
CA LYS A 218 -4.87 8.85 -9.85
C LYS A 218 -3.50 8.75 -10.51
N LYS A 219 -2.59 7.96 -9.94
CA LYS A 219 -1.28 7.67 -10.54
C LYS A 219 -1.35 6.64 -11.67
N GLN A 220 -2.54 6.17 -12.05
CA GLN A 220 -2.78 5.17 -13.09
C GLN A 220 -2.03 3.84 -12.86
N TRP A 221 -1.77 3.49 -11.62
CA TRP A 221 -1.12 2.23 -11.27
C TRP A 221 -2.11 1.06 -11.23
N LEU A 222 -3.41 1.36 -11.15
CA LEU A 222 -4.51 0.39 -11.15
C LEU A 222 -5.12 0.16 -12.56
N SER A 223 -4.47 0.59 -13.62
CA SER A 223 -4.95 0.46 -15.02
C SER A 223 -4.36 -0.76 -15.73
#